data_2077c3d462d97e52f9b29736678951ac
#
_entry.id   2077c3d462d97e52f9b29736678951ac
#
_cell.length_a   1.000
_cell.length_b   1.000
_cell.length_c   1.000
_cell.angle_alpha   90.00
_cell.angle_beta   90.00
_cell.angle_gamma   90.00
#
_symmetry.space_group_name_H-M   'P 1'
#
loop_
_entity.id
_entity.type
_entity.pdbx_description
1 polymer ?
#
loop_
_entity_poly.entity_id
_entity_poly.type
_entity_poly.pdbx_seq_one_letter_code
_entity_poly.pdbx_strand_id
1 'polypeptide(L)'
;MAGPNDSRRLLACGDDGRVVLRHSEGLLTERELLRRATRIAALLPRHRHVINLCETRAAFLLAFVAALIRRQTTLLPASRAAQAIEAVEGLHTDCYRCDDAFIRAVEVDAATLVVDEHALFELKSIE
;
A
#
# COMPACT_ATOMS: atom_id res chain seq x y z
N MET A 1 -14.31 -1.54 18.58
CA MET A 1 -14.92 -1.71 17.27
C MET A 1 -14.10 -1.01 16.20
N ALA A 2 -13.78 -1.72 15.17
CA ALA A 2 -13.08 -1.11 14.05
C ALA A 2 -14.05 -0.24 13.26
N GLY A 3 -13.79 1.03 13.25
CA GLY A 3 -14.63 1.96 12.52
C GLY A 3 -13.96 2.42 11.23
N PRO A 4 -14.67 3.21 10.43
CA PRO A 4 -14.09 3.76 9.20
C PRO A 4 -12.84 4.60 9.46
N ASN A 5 -12.64 5.04 10.70
CA ASN A 5 -11.51 5.89 11.04
C ASN A 5 -10.22 5.13 11.33
N ASP A 6 -10.26 3.80 11.39
CA ASP A 6 -9.06 3.03 11.72
C ASP A 6 -7.95 3.20 10.69
N SER A 7 -8.31 3.23 9.41
CA SER A 7 -7.32 3.47 8.36
C SER A 7 -6.68 4.85 8.48
N ARG A 8 -7.48 5.83 8.87
CA ARG A 8 -6.97 7.18 9.07
C ARG A 8 -6.00 7.24 10.24
N ARG A 9 -6.28 6.48 11.29
CA ARG A 9 -5.39 6.40 12.44
C ARG A 9 -4.04 5.82 12.08
N LEU A 10 -4.01 4.84 11.18
CA LEU A 10 -2.75 4.26 10.73
C LEU A 10 -1.85 5.29 10.07
N LEU A 11 -2.45 6.24 9.37
CA LEU A 11 -1.70 7.26 8.65
C LEU A 11 -1.39 8.50 9.50
N ALA A 12 -2.30 8.85 10.40
CA ALA A 12 -2.24 10.11 11.12
C ALA A 12 -1.72 10.00 12.55
N CYS A 13 -1.78 8.82 13.14
CA CYS A 13 -1.40 8.62 14.54
C CYS A 13 0.09 8.87 14.74
N GLY A 14 0.44 9.49 15.86
CA GLY A 14 1.81 9.81 16.17
C GLY A 14 2.62 8.67 16.79
N ASP A 15 1.98 7.56 17.13
CA ASP A 15 2.68 6.44 17.77
C ASP A 15 3.34 5.55 16.73
N ASP A 16 4.57 5.93 16.35
CA ASP A 16 5.33 5.24 15.32
C ASP A 16 5.75 3.83 15.70
N GLY A 17 5.73 3.54 17.01
CA GLY A 17 6.12 2.22 17.48
C GLY A 17 4.97 1.23 17.57
N ARG A 18 3.75 1.70 17.33
CA ARG A 18 2.57 0.83 17.44
C ARG A 18 2.59 -0.27 16.41
N VAL A 19 2.30 -1.49 16.86
CA VAL A 19 2.19 -2.64 15.96
C VAL A 19 0.86 -2.57 15.24
N VAL A 20 0.91 -2.55 13.90
CA VAL A 20 -0.31 -2.53 13.07
C VAL A 20 -0.61 -3.89 12.46
N LEU A 21 0.37 -4.79 12.44
CA LEU A 21 0.18 -6.11 11.86
C LEU A 21 1.20 -7.07 12.45
N ARG A 22 0.73 -8.28 12.77
CA ARG A 22 1.57 -9.41 13.14
C ARG A 22 1.52 -10.42 11.99
N HIS A 23 2.68 -10.86 11.52
CA HIS A 23 2.74 -11.82 10.43
C HIS A 23 3.88 -12.79 10.67
N SER A 24 4.01 -13.81 9.82
CA SER A 24 4.96 -14.90 10.02
C SER A 24 6.42 -14.45 10.08
N GLU A 25 6.74 -13.32 9.47
CA GLU A 25 8.10 -12.80 9.43
C GLU A 25 8.40 -11.82 10.57
N GLY A 26 7.42 -11.58 11.46
CA GLY A 26 7.60 -10.69 12.59
C GLY A 26 6.48 -9.70 12.73
N LEU A 27 6.80 -8.57 13.32
CA LEU A 27 5.82 -7.50 13.56
C LEU A 27 6.04 -6.36 12.59
N LEU A 28 4.94 -5.79 12.10
CA LEU A 28 4.99 -4.59 11.27
C LEU A 28 4.48 -3.42 12.10
N THR A 29 5.37 -2.48 12.39
CA THR A 29 5.01 -1.28 13.13
C THR A 29 4.49 -0.21 12.18
N GLU A 30 3.81 0.79 12.75
CA GLU A 30 3.31 1.91 11.96
C GLU A 30 4.48 2.64 11.26
N ARG A 31 5.58 2.83 11.97
CA ARG A 31 6.76 3.50 11.39
C ARG A 31 7.32 2.71 10.20
N GLU A 32 7.47 1.39 10.37
CA GLU A 32 7.98 0.55 9.30
C GLU A 32 7.04 0.53 8.11
N LEU A 33 5.73 0.45 8.37
CA LEU A 33 4.74 0.46 7.31
C LEU A 33 4.87 1.73 6.47
N LEU A 34 4.90 2.90 7.12
CA LEU A 34 5.02 4.16 6.40
C LEU A 34 6.33 4.28 5.66
N ARG A 35 7.42 3.86 6.28
CA ARG A 35 8.73 3.92 5.65
C ARG A 35 8.82 3.04 4.41
N ARG A 36 8.38 1.79 4.54
CA ARG A 36 8.42 0.85 3.43
C ARG A 36 7.45 1.27 2.33
N ALA A 37 6.24 1.69 2.69
CA ALA A 37 5.25 2.13 1.72
C ALA A 37 5.72 3.38 0.97
N THR A 38 6.41 4.30 1.64
CA THR A 38 6.93 5.51 0.99
C THR A 38 7.96 5.14 -0.08
N ARG A 39 8.83 4.19 0.22
CA ARG A 39 9.82 3.71 -0.76
C ARG A 39 9.14 3.03 -1.94
N ILE A 40 8.17 2.18 -1.66
CA ILE A 40 7.41 1.49 -2.71
C ILE A 40 6.70 2.51 -3.59
N ALA A 41 6.07 3.50 -2.97
CA ALA A 41 5.31 4.52 -3.69
C ALA A 41 6.16 5.24 -4.74
N ALA A 42 7.43 5.48 -4.44
CA ALA A 42 8.33 6.18 -5.35
C ALA A 42 8.52 5.42 -6.66
N LEU A 43 8.33 4.11 -6.66
CA LEU A 43 8.58 3.26 -7.82
C LEU A 43 7.30 2.70 -8.46
N LEU A 44 6.12 3.07 -7.95
CA LEU A 44 4.88 2.57 -8.54
C LEU A 44 4.62 3.20 -9.91
N PRO A 45 3.99 2.43 -10.82
CA PRO A 45 3.62 2.98 -12.13
C PRO A 45 2.70 4.18 -12.01
N ARG A 46 2.74 5.05 -12.99
CA ARG A 46 1.90 6.25 -13.00
C ARG A 46 0.55 5.92 -13.62
N HIS A 47 -0.37 5.46 -12.79
CA HIS A 47 -1.74 5.16 -13.19
C HIS A 47 -2.69 5.70 -12.13
N ARG A 48 -3.94 5.87 -12.51
CA ARG A 48 -4.97 6.35 -11.58
C ARG A 48 -5.41 5.28 -10.62
N HIS A 49 -5.37 4.03 -11.06
CA HIS A 49 -5.93 2.90 -10.33
C HIS A 49 -4.94 1.77 -10.24
N VAL A 50 -5.00 1.04 -9.15
CA VAL A 50 -4.23 -0.17 -8.96
C VAL A 50 -5.17 -1.29 -8.52
N ILE A 51 -5.04 -2.45 -9.14
CA ILE A 51 -5.79 -3.63 -8.74
C ILE A 51 -4.92 -4.38 -7.73
N ASN A 52 -5.33 -4.39 -6.48
CA ASN A 52 -4.56 -5.02 -5.42
C ASN A 52 -4.92 -6.49 -5.32
N LEU A 53 -4.02 -7.34 -5.79
CA LEU A 53 -4.19 -8.80 -5.81
C LEU A 53 -3.31 -9.48 -4.77
N CYS A 54 -2.79 -8.74 -3.81
CA CYS A 54 -1.91 -9.30 -2.80
C CYS A 54 -2.68 -10.28 -1.91
N GLU A 55 -2.04 -11.41 -1.61
CA GLU A 55 -2.65 -12.45 -0.80
C GLU A 55 -2.23 -12.37 0.65
N THR A 56 -1.01 -11.93 0.93
CA THR A 56 -0.57 -11.75 2.31
C THR A 56 -1.04 -10.40 2.82
N ARG A 57 -1.33 -10.34 4.12
CA ARG A 57 -1.77 -9.10 4.74
C ARG A 57 -0.70 -8.02 4.67
N ALA A 58 0.54 -8.40 4.87
CA ALA A 58 1.64 -7.43 4.84
C ALA A 58 1.77 -6.81 3.45
N ALA A 59 1.79 -7.62 2.40
CA ALA A 59 1.89 -7.10 1.04
C ALA A 59 0.68 -6.27 0.66
N PHE A 60 -0.53 -6.74 1.04
CA PHE A 60 -1.76 -5.99 0.77
C PHE A 60 -1.70 -4.61 1.40
N LEU A 61 -1.32 -4.55 2.67
CA LEU A 61 -1.28 -3.29 3.41
C LEU A 61 -0.22 -2.34 2.85
N LEU A 62 0.95 -2.87 2.52
CA LEU A 62 2.01 -2.07 1.91
C LEU A 62 1.55 -1.49 0.57
N ALA A 63 0.93 -2.31 -0.26
CA ALA A 63 0.44 -1.87 -1.56
C ALA A 63 -0.66 -0.82 -1.40
N PHE A 64 -1.56 -1.03 -0.45
CA PHE A 64 -2.66 -0.10 -0.21
C PHE A 64 -2.14 1.27 0.24
N VAL A 65 -1.24 1.28 1.23
CA VAL A 65 -0.70 2.54 1.74
C VAL A 65 0.17 3.24 0.70
N ALA A 66 0.97 2.47 -0.04
CA ALA A 66 1.78 3.06 -1.12
C ALA A 66 0.91 3.72 -2.19
N ALA A 67 -0.20 3.07 -2.53
CA ALA A 67 -1.15 3.65 -3.49
C ALA A 67 -1.76 4.94 -2.96
N LEU A 68 -2.09 4.99 -1.67
CA LEU A 68 -2.60 6.21 -1.06
C LEU A 68 -1.58 7.34 -1.15
N ILE A 69 -0.32 7.05 -0.90
CA ILE A 69 0.74 8.05 -1.00
C ILE A 69 0.82 8.60 -2.41
N ARG A 70 0.65 7.74 -3.42
CA ARG A 70 0.68 8.15 -4.82
C ARG A 70 -0.67 8.67 -5.31
N ARG A 71 -1.66 8.75 -4.43
CA ARG A 71 -3.02 9.21 -4.75
C ARG A 71 -3.68 8.36 -5.83
N GLN A 72 -3.40 7.08 -5.79
CA GLN A 72 -4.04 6.11 -6.67
C GLN A 72 -5.22 5.47 -5.95
N THR A 73 -6.23 5.10 -6.70
CA THR A 73 -7.39 4.41 -6.15
C THR A 73 -7.14 2.90 -6.22
N THR A 74 -7.30 2.23 -5.09
CA THR A 74 -7.17 0.77 -5.05
C THR A 74 -8.50 0.14 -5.44
N LEU A 75 -8.44 -0.77 -6.40
CA LEU A 75 -9.59 -1.52 -6.88
C LEU A 75 -9.46 -2.96 -6.42
N LEU A 76 -10.57 -3.51 -5.93
CA LEU A 76 -10.63 -4.89 -5.46
C LEU A 76 -11.63 -5.65 -6.33
N PRO A 77 -11.18 -6.59 -7.17
CA PRO A 77 -12.12 -7.36 -7.99
C PRO A 77 -12.94 -8.30 -7.09
N ALA A 78 -14.11 -8.70 -7.59
CA ALA A 78 -15.02 -9.57 -6.84
C ALA A 78 -14.38 -10.93 -6.53
N SER A 79 -13.46 -11.38 -7.38
CA SER A 79 -12.71 -12.62 -7.17
C SER A 79 -11.37 -12.52 -7.89
N ARG A 80 -10.54 -13.53 -7.72
CA ARG A 80 -9.24 -13.58 -8.40
C ARG A 80 -9.32 -14.29 -9.75
N ALA A 81 -10.52 -14.64 -10.19
CA ALA A 81 -10.71 -15.23 -11.50
C ALA A 81 -10.32 -14.23 -12.59
N ALA A 82 -9.71 -14.74 -13.65
CA ALA A 82 -9.24 -13.88 -14.75
C ALA A 82 -10.36 -12.99 -15.29
N GLN A 83 -11.57 -13.52 -15.40
CA GLN A 83 -12.70 -12.77 -15.90
C GLN A 83 -13.07 -11.58 -15.02
N ALA A 84 -13.01 -11.78 -13.69
CA ALA A 84 -13.32 -10.70 -12.75
C ALA A 84 -12.28 -9.59 -12.83
N ILE A 85 -11.02 -9.96 -12.95
CA ILE A 85 -9.93 -8.98 -13.08
C ILE A 85 -10.05 -8.23 -14.40
N GLU A 86 -10.31 -8.94 -15.48
CA GLU A 86 -10.46 -8.32 -16.80
C GLU A 86 -11.65 -7.37 -16.84
N ALA A 87 -12.72 -7.71 -16.13
CA ALA A 87 -13.88 -6.83 -16.06
C ALA A 87 -13.53 -5.51 -15.40
N VAL A 88 -12.74 -5.55 -14.32
CA VAL A 88 -12.28 -4.34 -13.65
C VAL A 88 -11.37 -3.52 -14.57
N GLU A 89 -10.47 -4.19 -15.26
CA GLU A 89 -9.57 -3.51 -16.21
C GLU A 89 -10.34 -2.86 -17.36
N GLY A 90 -11.42 -3.47 -17.78
CA GLY A 90 -12.26 -2.90 -18.84
C GLY A 90 -12.98 -1.63 -18.38
N LEU A 91 -13.34 -1.55 -17.10
CA LEU A 91 -14.01 -0.38 -16.56
C LEU A 91 -13.03 0.74 -16.18
N HIS A 92 -11.80 0.37 -15.86
CA HIS A 92 -10.77 1.32 -15.39
C HIS A 92 -9.50 1.09 -16.17
N THR A 93 -9.47 1.64 -17.38
CA THR A 93 -8.37 1.38 -18.31
C THR A 93 -7.02 1.93 -17.86
N ASP A 94 -7.02 2.95 -16.99
CA ASP A 94 -5.79 3.50 -16.44
C ASP A 94 -5.47 2.80 -15.12
N CYS A 95 -5.09 1.54 -15.21
CA CYS A 95 -4.82 0.74 -14.03
C CYS A 95 -3.66 -0.25 -14.27
N TYR A 96 -3.16 -0.82 -13.19
CA TYR A 96 -2.15 -1.87 -13.25
C TYR A 96 -2.42 -2.89 -12.14
N ARG A 97 -1.89 -4.08 -12.31
CA ARG A 97 -2.04 -5.16 -11.33
C ARG A 97 -0.87 -5.15 -10.36
N CYS A 98 -1.20 -5.38 -9.10
CA CYS A 98 -0.20 -5.42 -8.03
C CYS A 98 -0.43 -6.65 -7.17
N ASP A 99 0.45 -7.64 -7.27
CA ASP A 99 0.39 -8.85 -6.46
C ASP A 99 1.60 -8.92 -5.51
N ASP A 100 1.69 -10.01 -4.74
CA ASP A 100 2.78 -10.15 -3.78
C ASP A 100 4.14 -10.15 -4.46
N ALA A 101 4.26 -10.78 -5.62
CA ALA A 101 5.52 -10.82 -6.36
C ALA A 101 5.93 -9.43 -6.83
N PHE A 102 4.95 -8.65 -7.29
CA PHE A 102 5.20 -7.28 -7.72
C PHE A 102 5.73 -6.43 -6.56
N ILE A 103 5.07 -6.53 -5.40
CA ILE A 103 5.48 -5.77 -4.21
C ILE A 103 6.89 -6.18 -3.78
N ARG A 104 7.20 -7.47 -3.79
CA ARG A 104 8.55 -7.93 -3.45
C ARG A 104 9.60 -7.35 -4.38
N ALA A 105 9.33 -7.37 -5.68
CA ALA A 105 10.26 -6.86 -6.67
C ALA A 105 10.48 -5.36 -6.48
N VAL A 106 9.42 -4.62 -6.25
CA VAL A 106 9.49 -3.17 -6.03
C VAL A 106 10.28 -2.88 -4.75
N GLU A 107 10.07 -3.65 -3.69
CA GLU A 107 10.80 -3.45 -2.44
C GLU A 107 12.29 -3.70 -2.60
N VAL A 108 12.68 -4.69 -3.38
CA VAL A 108 14.09 -4.94 -3.65
C VAL A 108 14.71 -3.73 -4.35
N ASP A 109 14.04 -3.21 -5.36
CA ASP A 109 14.53 -2.03 -6.07
C ASP A 109 14.54 -0.78 -5.19
N ALA A 110 13.57 -0.67 -4.30
CA ALA A 110 13.42 0.48 -3.42
C ALA A 110 14.38 0.46 -2.22
N ALA A 111 15.05 -0.66 -1.98
CA ALA A 111 15.89 -0.82 -0.79
C ALA A 111 17.04 0.19 -0.74
N THR A 112 17.45 0.71 -1.87
CA THR A 112 18.54 1.69 -1.96
C THR A 112 18.06 3.13 -1.86
N LEU A 113 16.76 3.37 -1.85
CA LEU A 113 16.22 4.72 -1.77
C LEU A 113 16.30 5.28 -0.36
N VAL A 114 16.56 6.59 -0.26
CA VAL A 114 16.52 7.30 1.01
C VAL A 114 15.11 7.80 1.24
N VAL A 115 14.53 7.42 2.39
CA VAL A 115 13.19 7.88 2.75
C VAL A 115 13.28 9.29 3.31
N ASP A 116 12.45 10.17 2.77
CA ASP A 116 12.35 11.55 3.23
C ASP A 116 11.45 11.61 4.46
N GLU A 117 12.04 11.92 5.61
CA GLU A 117 11.28 12.03 6.86
C GLU A 117 10.22 13.13 6.79
N HIS A 118 10.51 14.18 6.02
CA HIS A 118 9.55 15.26 5.83
C HIS A 118 8.31 14.75 5.07
N ALA A 119 8.49 13.90 4.09
CA ALA A 119 7.37 13.32 3.35
C ALA A 119 6.49 12.47 4.25
N LEU A 120 7.10 11.72 5.19
CA LEU A 120 6.34 10.94 6.16
C LEU A 120 5.53 11.84 7.09
N PHE A 121 6.13 12.94 7.51
CA PHE A 121 5.44 13.90 8.37
C PHE A 121 4.25 14.52 7.64
N GLU A 122 4.42 14.91 6.39
CA GLU A 122 3.34 15.48 5.60
C GLU A 122 2.20 14.49 5.41
N LEU A 123 2.51 13.23 5.18
CA LEU A 123 1.49 12.20 5.04
C LEU A 123 0.63 12.13 6.31
N LYS A 124 1.28 12.16 7.47
CA LYS A 124 0.56 12.13 8.75
C LYS A 124 -0.33 13.35 8.93
N SER A 125 0.08 14.49 8.43
CA SER A 125 -0.68 15.74 8.62
C SER A 125 -1.86 15.89 7.66
N ILE A 126 -1.97 15.05 6.66
CA ILE A 126 -3.11 15.07 5.73
C ILE A 126 -4.39 14.69 6.47
N GLU A 127 -4.30 13.84 7.47
CA GLU A 127 -5.42 13.45 8.29
C GLU A 127 -5.77 14.55 9.29
#